data_a7c2451018bc8f2c4b434a1b0988207f
#
_entry.id   a7c2451018bc8f2c4b434a1b0988207f
#
_cell.length_a   1.000
_cell.length_b   1.000
_cell.length_c   1.000
_cell.angle_alpha   90.00
_cell.angle_beta   90.00
_cell.angle_gamma   90.00
#
_symmetry.space_group_name_H-M   'P 1'
#
loop_
_entity.id
_entity.type
_entity.pdbx_description
1 polymer ?
#
loop_
_entity_poly.entity_id
_entity_poly.type
_entity_poly.pdbx_seq_one_letter_code
_entity_poly.pdbx_strand_id
1 'polypeptide(L)'
;DRGNYPVLSFFDDAGDTVDFYPTVVAEHKGELTFGLDALHLAQERGWNLVRSFKRLLGRPRAADALVQVGAVEISVVELIARFLAALRAAILYRSNRPTAGTDDKLIAVVATPANAHGSQRFVTLDAFRRAGFEVIGMLNEPSAAGFEYTHRHHRTITSKREHIVVYDLGGGTFDASLVHLHGRHHD
;
A
#
# COMPACT_ATOMS: atom_id res chain seq x y z
N ASP A 1 -8.14 -3.15 -21.90
CA ASP A 1 -6.70 -3.37 -21.92
C ASP A 1 -6.39 -4.77 -21.45
N ARG A 2 -5.72 -5.53 -22.33
CA ARG A 2 -5.49 -6.96 -22.16
C ARG A 2 -4.40 -7.22 -21.11
N GLY A 3 -4.73 -7.02 -19.83
CA GLY A 3 -3.90 -7.52 -18.73
C GLY A 3 -2.54 -6.85 -18.55
N ASN A 4 -2.36 -5.63 -19.02
CA ASN A 4 -1.19 -4.84 -18.67
C ASN A 4 -1.54 -3.99 -17.43
N TYR A 5 -0.88 -4.25 -16.30
CA TYR A 5 -1.07 -3.52 -15.06
C TYR A 5 0.15 -2.62 -14.81
N PRO A 6 0.18 -1.41 -15.39
CA PRO A 6 1.32 -0.52 -15.23
C PRO A 6 1.43 -0.05 -13.78
N VAL A 7 2.66 0.06 -13.30
CA VAL A 7 2.95 0.70 -12.03
C VAL A 7 2.71 2.21 -12.18
N LEU A 8 2.06 2.80 -11.19
CA LEU A 8 1.92 4.25 -11.13
C LEU A 8 3.25 4.88 -10.73
N SER A 9 3.63 5.91 -11.48
CA SER A 9 4.74 6.78 -11.14
C SER A 9 4.20 8.11 -10.63
N PHE A 10 4.88 8.67 -9.65
CA PHE A 10 4.53 9.96 -9.04
C PHE A 10 5.54 11.03 -9.44
N PHE A 11 5.11 12.27 -9.49
CA PHE A 11 5.98 13.42 -9.71
C PHE A 11 6.34 14.05 -8.36
N ASP A 12 7.63 14.23 -8.12
CA ASP A 12 8.12 14.99 -6.98
C ASP A 12 8.09 16.52 -7.26
N ASP A 13 8.51 17.31 -6.27
CA ASP A 13 8.49 18.79 -6.41
C ASP A 13 9.57 19.31 -7.38
N ALA A 14 10.58 18.52 -7.69
CA ALA A 14 11.59 18.83 -8.71
C ALA A 14 11.11 18.46 -10.12
N GLY A 15 9.99 17.75 -10.25
CA GLY A 15 9.46 17.23 -11.51
C GLY A 15 10.07 15.89 -11.92
N ASP A 16 10.87 15.27 -11.07
CA ASP A 16 11.39 13.92 -11.28
C ASP A 16 10.30 12.86 -11.03
N THR A 17 10.43 11.73 -11.71
CA THR A 17 9.47 10.63 -11.61
C THR A 17 9.98 9.56 -10.69
N VAL A 18 9.13 9.13 -9.73
CA VAL A 18 9.41 8.03 -8.81
C VAL A 18 8.32 6.96 -8.88
N ASP A 19 8.73 5.68 -8.90
CA ASP A 19 7.82 4.53 -9.06
C ASP A 19 7.34 3.96 -7.70
N PHE A 20 7.35 4.78 -6.66
CA PHE A 20 6.86 4.41 -5.34
C PHE A 20 6.30 5.62 -4.60
N TYR A 21 5.42 5.36 -3.64
CA TYR A 21 4.95 6.36 -2.69
C TYR A 21 5.45 5.99 -1.28
N PRO A 22 6.31 6.82 -0.65
CA PRO A 22 7.00 6.43 0.58
C PRO A 22 6.05 6.37 1.77
N THR A 23 6.12 5.28 2.56
CA THR A 23 5.36 5.12 3.81
C THR A 23 6.05 5.87 4.94
N VAL A 24 5.95 7.19 4.90
CA VAL A 24 6.55 8.10 5.87
C VAL A 24 5.57 9.17 6.30
N VAL A 25 5.73 9.64 7.52
CA VAL A 25 5.04 10.81 8.08
C VAL A 25 6.08 11.71 8.74
N ALA A 26 5.99 12.99 8.50
CA ALA A 26 6.79 14.01 9.17
C ALA A 26 5.88 14.90 10.02
N GLU A 27 6.36 15.28 11.19
CA GLU A 27 5.65 16.19 12.10
C GLU A 27 6.50 17.43 12.37
N HIS A 28 5.88 18.58 12.34
CA HIS A 28 6.45 19.84 12.80
C HIS A 28 5.37 20.72 13.43
N LYS A 29 5.59 21.16 14.67
CA LYS A 29 4.67 22.06 15.43
C LYS A 29 3.22 21.60 15.46
N GLY A 30 2.99 20.28 15.55
CA GLY A 30 1.66 19.69 15.61
C GLY A 30 1.02 19.41 14.25
N GLU A 31 1.67 19.73 13.14
CA GLU A 31 1.19 19.41 11.79
C GLU A 31 1.82 18.13 11.25
N LEU A 32 1.02 17.28 10.60
CA LEU A 32 1.46 16.03 9.99
C LEU A 32 1.46 16.16 8.46
N THR A 33 2.58 15.79 7.86
CA THR A 33 2.74 15.68 6.40
C THR A 33 3.13 14.25 6.03
N PHE A 34 2.73 13.78 4.85
CA PHE A 34 2.86 12.38 4.45
C PHE A 34 3.54 12.21 3.10
N GLY A 35 4.09 11.02 2.88
CA GLY A 35 4.57 10.60 1.57
C GLY A 35 5.76 11.39 1.07
N LEU A 36 5.71 11.81 -0.20
CA LEU A 36 6.81 12.53 -0.87
C LEU A 36 7.12 13.86 -0.18
N ASP A 37 6.08 14.62 0.19
CA ASP A 37 6.24 15.91 0.86
C ASP A 37 6.90 15.75 2.23
N ALA A 38 6.52 14.70 3.00
CA ALA A 38 7.17 14.39 4.26
C ALA A 38 8.65 14.01 4.09
N LEU A 39 8.98 13.30 3.02
CA LEU A 39 10.36 12.92 2.73
C LEU A 39 11.23 14.13 2.38
N HIS A 40 10.66 15.09 1.66
CA HIS A 40 11.32 16.35 1.32
C HIS A 40 11.55 17.23 2.57
N LEU A 41 10.48 17.49 3.32
CA LEU A 41 10.52 18.36 4.51
C LEU A 41 11.38 17.78 5.65
N ALA A 42 11.52 16.46 5.73
CA ALA A 42 12.39 15.82 6.73
C ALA A 42 13.88 16.12 6.56
N GLN A 43 14.29 16.75 5.45
CA GLN A 43 15.66 17.23 5.25
C GLN A 43 15.89 18.57 5.98
N GLU A 44 14.82 19.26 6.35
CA GLU A 44 14.88 20.50 7.08
C GLU A 44 15.01 20.29 8.60
N ARG A 45 15.56 21.27 9.31
CA ARG A 45 15.70 21.19 10.77
C ARG A 45 14.35 21.30 11.47
N GLY A 46 14.14 20.47 12.48
CA GLY A 46 12.97 20.56 13.37
C GLY A 46 11.82 19.65 12.99
N TRP A 47 11.95 18.87 11.91
CA TRP A 47 10.96 17.87 11.53
C TRP A 47 11.25 16.53 12.20
N ASN A 48 10.20 15.92 12.76
CA ASN A 48 10.22 14.56 13.31
C ASN A 48 9.73 13.57 12.26
N LEU A 49 10.60 12.72 11.74
CA LEU A 49 10.26 11.75 10.70
C LEU A 49 10.03 10.35 11.29
N VAL A 50 8.88 9.76 10.98
CA VAL A 50 8.54 8.36 11.29
C VAL A 50 8.38 7.58 10.00
N ARG A 51 9.08 6.44 9.90
CA ARG A 51 9.07 5.53 8.75
C ARG A 51 8.39 4.21 9.10
N SER A 52 7.93 3.51 8.07
CA SER A 52 7.46 2.12 8.19
C SER A 52 6.35 1.90 9.23
N PHE A 53 5.49 2.88 9.44
CA PHE A 53 4.39 2.79 10.42
C PHE A 53 3.31 1.77 10.02
N LYS A 54 3.34 1.20 8.81
CA LYS A 54 2.54 0.02 8.42
C LYS A 54 2.66 -1.13 9.45
N ARG A 55 3.81 -1.28 10.10
CA ARG A 55 4.04 -2.29 11.14
C ARG A 55 3.11 -2.16 12.35
N LEU A 56 2.58 -0.97 12.60
CA LEU A 56 1.64 -0.73 13.68
C LEU A 56 0.35 -1.52 13.51
N LEU A 57 -0.05 -1.82 12.26
CA LEU A 57 -1.24 -2.61 11.94
C LEU A 57 -1.15 -4.06 12.45
N GLY A 58 0.05 -4.63 12.55
CA GLY A 58 0.27 -5.98 13.05
C GLY A 58 0.27 -6.10 14.58
N ARG A 59 0.16 -4.98 15.33
CA ARG A 59 0.13 -5.01 16.79
C ARG A 59 -1.22 -5.54 17.30
N PRO A 60 -1.23 -6.27 18.43
CA PRO A 60 -2.47 -6.59 19.11
C PRO A 60 -3.26 -5.30 19.42
N ARG A 61 -4.58 -5.33 19.16
CA ARG A 61 -5.46 -4.18 19.39
C ARG A 61 -5.07 -2.91 18.61
N ALA A 62 -4.51 -3.06 17.40
CA ALA A 62 -4.12 -1.92 16.57
C ALA A 62 -5.25 -0.90 16.34
N ALA A 63 -6.53 -1.36 16.37
CA ALA A 63 -7.69 -0.49 16.23
C ALA A 63 -7.79 0.59 17.34
N ASP A 64 -7.39 0.23 18.56
CA ASP A 64 -7.50 1.09 19.75
C ASP A 64 -6.14 1.73 20.11
N ALA A 65 -5.07 1.38 19.39
CA ALA A 65 -3.74 1.83 19.73
C ALA A 65 -3.52 3.30 19.35
N LEU A 66 -2.91 4.04 20.29
CA LEU A 66 -2.39 5.38 20.04
C LEU A 66 -0.89 5.31 19.75
N VAL A 67 -0.42 6.23 18.95
CA VAL A 67 1.00 6.41 18.63
C VAL A 67 1.37 7.87 18.72
N GLN A 68 2.62 8.11 19.11
CA GLN A 68 3.19 9.44 19.17
C GLN A 68 4.00 9.69 17.91
N VAL A 69 3.71 10.79 17.21
CA VAL A 69 4.47 11.30 16.08
C VAL A 69 4.88 12.74 16.43
N GLY A 70 6.11 12.93 16.89
CA GLY A 70 6.56 14.20 17.43
C GLY A 70 5.66 14.68 18.59
N ALA A 71 5.04 15.85 18.45
CA ALA A 71 4.12 16.42 19.42
C ALA A 71 2.68 15.89 19.31
N VAL A 72 2.36 15.11 18.25
CA VAL A 72 0.99 14.66 17.96
C VAL A 72 0.77 13.25 18.49
N GLU A 73 -0.24 13.05 19.33
CA GLU A 73 -0.80 11.75 19.66
C GLU A 73 -1.98 11.44 18.73
N ILE A 74 -1.96 10.30 18.07
CA ILE A 74 -2.95 9.93 17.06
C ILE A 74 -3.24 8.42 17.09
N SER A 75 -4.47 8.02 16.78
CA SER A 75 -4.77 6.59 16.64
C SER A 75 -4.13 5.99 15.40
N VAL A 76 -3.77 4.69 15.48
CA VAL A 76 -3.19 3.98 14.33
C VAL A 76 -4.09 4.05 13.11
N VAL A 77 -5.41 3.88 13.30
CA VAL A 77 -6.40 3.95 12.20
C VAL A 77 -6.38 5.30 11.52
N GLU A 78 -6.40 6.37 12.32
CA GLU A 78 -6.42 7.74 11.81
C GLU A 78 -5.10 8.10 11.11
N LEU A 79 -3.97 7.68 11.66
CA LEU A 79 -2.66 7.87 11.03
C LEU A 79 -2.61 7.22 9.64
N ILE A 80 -3.06 5.97 9.54
CA ILE A 80 -3.10 5.24 8.27
C ILE A 80 -4.12 5.88 7.30
N ALA A 81 -5.29 6.29 7.80
CA ALA A 81 -6.31 6.93 6.97
C ALA A 81 -5.82 8.26 6.37
N ARG A 82 -5.13 9.10 7.15
CA ARG A 82 -4.52 10.34 6.66
C ARG A 82 -3.40 10.08 5.65
N PHE A 83 -2.56 9.09 5.89
CA PHE A 83 -1.55 8.66 4.92
C PHE A 83 -2.19 8.22 3.59
N LEU A 84 -3.24 7.39 3.66
CA LEU A 84 -3.95 6.92 2.47
C LEU A 84 -4.70 8.05 1.75
N ALA A 85 -5.21 9.05 2.48
CA ALA A 85 -5.80 10.24 1.88
C ALA A 85 -4.75 11.06 1.10
N ALA A 86 -3.54 11.20 1.65
CA ALA A 86 -2.42 11.84 0.95
C ALA A 86 -1.98 11.03 -0.29
N LEU A 87 -1.91 9.70 -0.18
CA LEU A 87 -1.66 8.82 -1.33
C LEU A 87 -2.74 8.98 -2.40
N ARG A 88 -4.02 9.02 -1.99
CA ARG A 88 -5.14 9.23 -2.91
C ARG A 88 -5.01 10.55 -3.66
N ALA A 89 -4.69 11.63 -2.96
CA ALA A 89 -4.46 12.93 -3.57
C ALA A 89 -3.27 12.89 -4.56
N ALA A 90 -2.17 12.24 -4.19
CA ALA A 90 -1.02 12.06 -5.07
C ALA A 90 -1.37 11.25 -6.33
N ILE A 91 -2.17 10.18 -6.21
CA ILE A 91 -2.66 9.41 -7.37
C ILE A 91 -3.49 10.28 -8.31
N LEU A 92 -4.35 11.13 -7.77
CA LEU A 92 -5.24 11.96 -8.57
C LEU A 92 -4.52 13.13 -9.26
N TYR A 93 -3.57 13.76 -8.57
CA TYR A 93 -3.04 15.07 -8.99
C TYR A 93 -1.54 15.08 -9.29
N ARG A 94 -0.79 14.06 -8.88
CA ARG A 94 0.68 14.02 -8.98
C ARG A 94 1.19 12.67 -9.50
N SER A 95 0.44 11.98 -10.35
CA SER A 95 0.86 10.70 -10.94
C SER A 95 0.64 10.67 -12.45
N ASN A 96 1.22 9.67 -13.10
CA ASN A 96 1.00 9.37 -14.51
C ASN A 96 -0.35 8.68 -14.79
N ARG A 97 -1.30 8.73 -13.85
CA ARG A 97 -2.65 8.20 -14.07
C ARG A 97 -3.29 8.89 -15.28
N PRO A 98 -3.90 8.14 -16.21
CA PRO A 98 -4.66 8.76 -17.29
C PRO A 98 -5.80 9.62 -16.74
N THR A 99 -5.86 10.89 -17.14
CA THR A 99 -6.88 11.86 -16.70
C THR A 99 -8.20 11.74 -17.48
N ALA A 100 -8.36 10.74 -18.30
CA ALA A 100 -9.54 10.53 -19.13
C ALA A 100 -10.75 10.13 -18.27
N GLY A 101 -11.59 11.11 -17.98
CA GLY A 101 -12.82 10.98 -17.21
C GLY A 101 -12.70 11.62 -15.84
N THR A 102 -13.57 12.58 -15.59
CA THR A 102 -13.59 13.44 -14.40
C THR A 102 -14.10 12.76 -13.13
N ASP A 103 -14.02 11.44 -13.06
CA ASP A 103 -14.42 10.72 -11.85
C ASP A 103 -13.23 10.57 -10.90
N ASP A 104 -13.26 11.33 -9.80
CA ASP A 104 -12.29 11.24 -8.70
C ASP A 104 -12.42 9.95 -7.88
N LYS A 105 -13.26 9.03 -8.33
CA LYS A 105 -13.49 7.75 -7.70
C LYS A 105 -12.32 6.81 -7.97
N LEU A 106 -11.63 6.41 -6.92
CA LEU A 106 -10.59 5.39 -6.98
C LEU A 106 -11.12 4.06 -6.46
N ILE A 107 -11.26 3.11 -7.38
CA ILE A 107 -11.61 1.71 -7.06
C ILE A 107 -10.31 0.98 -6.72
N ALA A 108 -10.30 0.23 -5.61
CA ALA A 108 -9.10 -0.46 -5.14
C ALA A 108 -9.37 -1.91 -4.76
N VAL A 109 -8.40 -2.76 -5.06
CA VAL A 109 -8.22 -4.07 -4.42
C VAL A 109 -7.01 -3.93 -3.49
N VAL A 110 -7.19 -4.29 -2.22
CA VAL A 110 -6.19 -4.08 -1.18
C VAL A 110 -5.53 -5.40 -0.83
N ALA A 111 -4.20 -5.42 -0.77
CA ALA A 111 -3.46 -6.57 -0.30
C ALA A 111 -3.08 -6.43 1.18
N THR A 112 -3.13 -7.55 1.91
CA THR A 112 -2.67 -7.66 3.29
C THR A 112 -1.74 -8.86 3.45
N PRO A 113 -0.82 -8.86 4.44
CA PRO A 113 0.01 -10.04 4.72
C PRO A 113 -0.82 -11.32 4.88
N ALA A 114 -0.28 -12.45 4.47
CA ALA A 114 -1.00 -13.73 4.54
C ALA A 114 -1.39 -14.10 5.98
N ASN A 115 -0.56 -13.74 6.94
CA ASN A 115 -0.75 -13.95 8.38
C ASN A 115 -1.52 -12.82 9.08
N ALA A 116 -2.07 -11.85 8.33
CA ALA A 116 -2.82 -10.74 8.90
C ALA A 116 -4.03 -11.23 9.69
N HIS A 117 -4.13 -10.79 10.94
CA HIS A 117 -5.27 -11.09 11.81
C HIS A 117 -6.54 -10.36 11.33
N GLY A 118 -7.71 -10.83 11.76
CA GLY A 118 -8.99 -10.21 11.42
C GLY A 118 -9.05 -8.72 11.77
N SER A 119 -8.52 -8.33 12.93
CA SER A 119 -8.43 -6.92 13.33
C SER A 119 -7.52 -6.09 12.40
N GLN A 120 -6.38 -6.63 11.98
CA GLN A 120 -5.49 -5.96 11.03
C GLN A 120 -6.18 -5.74 9.68
N ARG A 121 -6.87 -6.76 9.16
CA ARG A 121 -7.65 -6.66 7.92
C ARG A 121 -8.75 -5.61 8.03
N PHE A 122 -9.47 -5.61 9.16
CA PHE A 122 -10.53 -4.65 9.42
C PHE A 122 -9.99 -3.21 9.45
N VAL A 123 -8.93 -2.96 10.23
CA VAL A 123 -8.30 -1.63 10.34
C VAL A 123 -7.80 -1.14 8.99
N THR A 124 -7.17 -2.02 8.20
CA THR A 124 -6.71 -1.68 6.86
C THR A 124 -7.89 -1.26 5.97
N LEU A 125 -8.96 -2.05 5.94
CA LEU A 125 -10.15 -1.76 5.14
C LEU A 125 -10.82 -0.45 5.57
N ASP A 126 -10.96 -0.22 6.88
CA ASP A 126 -11.57 0.99 7.45
C ASP A 126 -10.74 2.23 7.08
N ALA A 127 -9.42 2.16 7.18
CA ALA A 127 -8.52 3.25 6.80
C ALA A 127 -8.62 3.61 5.31
N PHE A 128 -8.68 2.63 4.41
CA PHE A 128 -8.90 2.88 2.98
C PHE A 128 -10.24 3.55 2.70
N ARG A 129 -11.32 3.10 3.34
CA ARG A 129 -12.65 3.69 3.20
C ARG A 129 -12.70 5.13 3.70
N ARG A 130 -12.11 5.41 4.86
CA ARG A 130 -11.99 6.77 5.41
C ARG A 130 -11.19 7.69 4.50
N ALA A 131 -10.17 7.16 3.82
CA ALA A 131 -9.38 7.90 2.85
C ALA A 131 -10.11 8.16 1.51
N GLY A 132 -11.32 7.63 1.32
CA GLY A 132 -12.15 7.86 0.14
C GLY A 132 -11.89 6.90 -1.02
N PHE A 133 -11.28 5.73 -0.76
CA PHE A 133 -11.20 4.65 -1.75
C PHE A 133 -12.47 3.79 -1.71
N GLU A 134 -12.93 3.38 -2.91
CA GLU A 134 -13.90 2.31 -3.02
C GLU A 134 -13.19 0.96 -3.05
N VAL A 135 -13.20 0.24 -1.93
CA VAL A 135 -12.56 -1.08 -1.85
C VAL A 135 -13.53 -2.16 -2.29
N ILE A 136 -13.24 -2.80 -3.42
CA ILE A 136 -14.06 -3.87 -4.02
C ILE A 136 -13.55 -5.27 -3.68
N GLY A 137 -12.33 -5.40 -3.13
CA GLY A 137 -11.76 -6.69 -2.77
C GLY A 137 -10.55 -6.57 -1.87
N MET A 138 -10.25 -7.67 -1.19
CA MET A 138 -9.05 -7.82 -0.37
C MET A 138 -8.39 -9.16 -0.66
N LEU A 139 -7.08 -9.14 -0.89
CA LEU A 139 -6.26 -10.31 -1.19
C LEU A 139 -5.16 -10.48 -0.15
N ASN A 140 -4.53 -11.65 -0.14
CA ASN A 140 -3.24 -11.82 0.53
C ASN A 140 -2.11 -11.35 -0.40
N GLU A 141 -1.11 -10.66 0.14
CA GLU A 141 0.06 -10.18 -0.62
C GLU A 141 0.71 -11.28 -1.49
N PRO A 142 1.02 -12.48 -0.96
CA PRO A 142 1.58 -13.55 -1.80
C PRO A 142 0.62 -14.08 -2.87
N SER A 143 -0.69 -14.06 -2.62
CA SER A 143 -1.67 -14.45 -3.64
C SER A 143 -1.71 -13.43 -4.78
N ALA A 144 -1.64 -12.13 -4.48
CA ALA A 144 -1.57 -11.10 -5.49
C ALA A 144 -0.32 -11.24 -6.39
N ALA A 145 0.84 -11.50 -5.78
CA ALA A 145 2.08 -11.78 -6.52
C ALA A 145 1.98 -13.06 -7.37
N GLY A 146 1.35 -14.10 -6.83
CA GLY A 146 1.08 -15.34 -7.55
C GLY A 146 0.19 -15.14 -8.77
N PHE A 147 -0.86 -14.33 -8.67
CA PHE A 147 -1.72 -13.98 -9.80
C PHE A 147 -0.95 -13.25 -10.90
N GLU A 148 -0.15 -12.25 -10.54
CA GLU A 148 0.67 -11.52 -11.51
C GLU A 148 1.67 -12.44 -12.20
N TYR A 149 2.33 -13.33 -11.46
CA TYR A 149 3.25 -14.30 -12.03
C TYR A 149 2.54 -15.26 -13.00
N THR A 150 1.38 -15.81 -12.61
CA THR A 150 0.62 -16.72 -13.49
C THR A 150 0.13 -16.03 -14.75
N HIS A 151 -0.28 -14.78 -14.65
CA HIS A 151 -0.70 -13.99 -15.79
C HIS A 151 0.45 -13.80 -16.80
N ARG A 152 1.63 -13.42 -16.34
CA ARG A 152 2.81 -13.21 -17.21
C ARG A 152 3.38 -14.51 -17.75
N HIS A 153 3.31 -15.59 -17.00
CA HIS A 153 3.98 -16.86 -17.28
C HIS A 153 3.02 -18.02 -17.55
N HIS A 154 1.78 -17.73 -17.97
CA HIS A 154 0.74 -18.76 -18.19
C HIS A 154 1.17 -19.92 -19.09
N ARG A 155 2.09 -19.70 -20.04
CA ARG A 155 2.61 -20.73 -20.96
C ARG A 155 3.63 -21.66 -20.31
N THR A 156 4.25 -21.28 -19.21
CA THR A 156 5.30 -22.05 -18.53
C THR A 156 4.81 -22.80 -17.31
N ILE A 157 3.58 -22.53 -16.90
CA ILE A 157 2.93 -23.21 -15.76
C ILE A 157 2.32 -24.50 -16.30
N THR A 158 2.74 -25.62 -15.70
CA THR A 158 2.29 -26.97 -16.07
C THR A 158 1.91 -27.71 -14.79
N SER A 159 1.25 -28.89 -14.91
CA SER A 159 0.96 -29.76 -13.77
C SER A 159 2.19 -30.19 -12.94
N LYS A 160 3.39 -30.02 -13.49
CA LYS A 160 4.66 -30.22 -12.77
C LYS A 160 5.22 -28.95 -12.10
N ARG A 161 4.59 -27.80 -12.30
CA ARG A 161 5.01 -26.48 -11.77
C ARG A 161 3.81 -25.77 -11.16
N GLU A 162 3.26 -26.38 -10.14
CA GLU A 162 2.04 -25.92 -9.46
C GLU A 162 2.34 -25.06 -8.23
N HIS A 163 3.60 -24.91 -7.86
CA HIS A 163 4.01 -24.17 -6.66
C HIS A 163 4.88 -22.98 -7.04
N ILE A 164 4.56 -21.83 -6.46
CA ILE A 164 5.34 -20.60 -6.55
C ILE A 164 5.79 -20.22 -5.15
N VAL A 165 7.09 -19.99 -4.99
CA VAL A 165 7.63 -19.39 -3.77
C VAL A 165 7.68 -17.89 -3.98
N VAL A 166 6.99 -17.14 -3.11
CA VAL A 166 6.98 -15.69 -3.10
C VAL A 166 7.85 -15.21 -1.95
N TYR A 167 8.89 -14.44 -2.26
CA TYR A 167 9.71 -13.74 -1.29
C TYR A 167 9.36 -12.26 -1.36
N ASP A 168 8.84 -11.72 -0.25
CA ASP A 168 8.57 -10.30 -0.09
C ASP A 168 9.60 -9.69 0.87
N LEU A 169 10.54 -8.95 0.33
CA LEU A 169 11.56 -8.23 1.10
C LEU A 169 11.25 -6.73 1.04
N GLY A 170 10.45 -6.27 1.98
CA GLY A 170 10.09 -4.86 2.13
C GLY A 170 11.12 -4.05 2.92
N GLY A 171 10.88 -2.74 3.03
CA GLY A 171 11.74 -1.79 3.78
C GLY A 171 11.80 -2.02 5.29
N GLY A 172 11.32 -3.14 5.78
CA GLY A 172 11.34 -3.44 7.22
C GLY A 172 10.72 -4.79 7.61
N THR A 173 10.23 -5.56 6.65
CA THR A 173 9.69 -6.91 6.86
C THR A 173 10.22 -7.83 5.77
N PHE A 174 10.33 -9.10 6.12
CA PHE A 174 10.58 -10.18 5.18
C PHE A 174 9.53 -11.25 5.38
N ASP A 175 8.83 -11.58 4.31
CA ASP A 175 7.84 -12.65 4.28
C ASP A 175 8.18 -13.65 3.17
N ALA A 176 8.02 -14.93 3.45
CA ALA A 176 8.15 -16.01 2.47
C ALA A 176 6.87 -16.84 2.47
N SER A 177 6.32 -17.09 1.30
CA SER A 177 5.06 -17.82 1.14
C SER A 177 5.15 -18.84 0.00
N LEU A 178 4.54 -19.99 0.20
CA LEU A 178 4.33 -20.98 -0.85
C LEU A 178 2.90 -20.86 -1.36
N VAL A 179 2.76 -20.50 -2.63
CA VAL A 179 1.46 -20.40 -3.32
C VAL A 179 1.29 -21.65 -4.17
N HIS A 180 0.21 -22.40 -3.92
CA HIS A 180 -0.17 -23.54 -4.74
C HIS A 180 -1.20 -23.11 -5.77
N LEU A 181 -0.96 -23.44 -7.03
CA LEU A 181 -1.85 -23.14 -8.15
C LEU A 181 -2.75 -24.36 -8.41
N HIS A 182 -4.03 -24.24 -8.08
CA HIS A 182 -5.01 -25.27 -8.41
C HIS A 182 -5.60 -25.05 -9.79
N GLY A 183 -5.39 -26.04 -10.65
CA GLY A 183 -6.24 -26.32 -11.81
C GLY A 183 -6.18 -25.30 -12.95
N ARG A 184 -5.80 -25.76 -14.13
CA ARG A 184 -6.30 -25.15 -15.36
C ARG A 184 -7.73 -25.67 -15.58
N HIS A 185 -8.73 -24.84 -15.41
CA HIS A 185 -9.92 -24.98 -16.19
C HIS A 185 -9.64 -24.37 -17.56
N HIS A 186 -9.44 -25.21 -18.54
CA HIS A 186 -9.55 -24.82 -19.93
C HIS A 186 -11.05 -24.99 -20.27
N ASP A 187 -11.78 -23.90 -20.28
CA ASP A 187 -13.02 -23.75 -21.04
C ASP A 187 -12.71 -22.93 -22.29
#